data_56778ead45b0dda6c179decae5950bd1
#
_entry.id   56778ead45b0dda6c179decae5950bd1
#
_cell.length_a   1.000
_cell.length_b   1.000
_cell.length_c   1.000
_cell.angle_alpha   90.00
_cell.angle_beta   90.00
_cell.angle_gamma   90.00
#
_symmetry.space_group_name_H-M   'P 1'
#
loop_
_entity.id
_entity.type
_entity.pdbx_description
1 polymer ?
#
loop_
_entity_poly.entity_id
_entity_poly.type
_entity_poly.pdbx_seq_one_letter_code
_entity_poly.pdbx_strand_id
1 'polypeptide(L)'
;MLPNSGEAGMVFYLPENIETTTMLDELSPRQIVTELDKHVVGQKDAKRAVAIALRNRMRRQKLSAELAEEVLPKNIIMIGPTGVGKTEIARRLARLANSPFIKVEASRFTEVGYVGRDVESMVRDLIEISIDMVREEKIEEVAEKAETNAEERLLDLLLPPPTPPHTTDKTQADDGYRTAMEQFKRTREKLRAQLREGKLDDRQVEVETREKSFPAFEIISSQGIEEMDINIKDMLPGLFGQRSKKRRMPVSEAMEYLIQEEETRLIDMDQVTRTAVERAEQSGIIFLDEIDKIAGRERGSGPDVSREGVQRDILPIVEGTTVNTRYGMVRTDHILFIAAGAFHVSKPADLIPELQGRFPIRVELHSLNVEDFVRILKEPKSALVKQYVALLETEGIKLSFTADALDEIANFAAQVNDTTENIGARRLHTIMERLLDEISFEGPDLKKKTARIDGTYVKKQLADIVKDQDLSRYIL
;
A
#
# COMPACT_ATOMS: atom_id res chain seq x y z
N MET A 1 9.32 15.41 26.35
CA MET A 1 10.02 14.23 25.83
C MET A 1 9.26 13.78 24.61
N LEU A 2 9.77 14.03 23.43
CA LEU A 2 9.19 13.65 22.14
C LEU A 2 9.62 12.21 21.84
N PRO A 3 8.75 11.32 21.35
CA PRO A 3 9.17 10.01 20.89
C PRO A 3 9.81 10.12 19.50
N ASN A 4 10.89 9.38 19.33
CA ASN A 4 11.71 9.26 18.13
C ASN A 4 10.90 8.81 16.91
N SER A 5 10.95 9.62 15.87
CA SER A 5 10.51 9.31 14.51
C SER A 5 11.57 8.45 13.84
N GLY A 6 11.31 7.19 13.66
CA GLY A 6 12.19 6.22 13.00
C GLY A 6 11.48 5.13 12.20
N GLU A 7 10.20 5.31 11.90
CA GLU A 7 9.52 4.41 10.96
C GLU A 7 9.31 5.15 9.64
N ALA A 8 10.19 4.86 8.67
CA ALA A 8 9.96 5.22 7.28
C ALA A 8 8.73 4.43 6.82
N GLY A 9 7.58 5.10 6.79
CA GLY A 9 6.28 4.52 6.51
C GLY A 9 6.28 3.73 5.22
N MET A 10 6.09 2.43 5.35
CA MET A 10 5.68 1.55 4.28
C MET A 10 4.29 2.01 3.85
N VAL A 11 4.18 2.65 2.69
CA VAL A 11 2.90 3.14 2.19
C VAL A 11 2.13 1.94 1.67
N PHE A 12 1.28 1.37 2.50
CA PHE A 12 0.31 0.36 2.09
C PHE A 12 -0.75 1.03 1.20
N TYR A 13 -0.92 0.51 0.01
CA TYR A 13 -1.98 0.91 -0.90
C TYR A 13 -2.98 -0.24 -1.02
N LEU A 14 -4.07 -0.11 -0.28
CA LEU A 14 -5.20 -1.02 -0.37
C LEU A 14 -6.03 -0.72 -1.63
N PRO A 15 -6.59 -1.74 -2.30
CA PRO A 15 -7.40 -1.52 -3.49
C PRO A 15 -8.75 -0.88 -3.12
N GLU A 16 -9.13 0.15 -3.86
CA GLU A 16 -10.49 0.68 -3.82
C GLU A 16 -11.41 -0.22 -4.69
N ASN A 17 -12.26 -1.01 -4.03
CA ASN A 17 -13.41 -1.78 -4.55
C ASN A 17 -13.19 -3.00 -5.46
N ILE A 18 -13.79 -4.11 -5.01
CA ILE A 18 -13.77 -5.48 -5.58
C ILE A 18 -14.47 -5.62 -6.95
N GLU A 19 -15.30 -4.68 -7.37
CA GLU A 19 -15.94 -4.72 -8.70
C GLU A 19 -14.97 -4.68 -9.88
N THR A 20 -13.69 -4.39 -9.63
CA THR A 20 -12.65 -4.23 -10.66
C THR A 20 -12.02 -5.55 -11.12
N THR A 21 -12.06 -6.61 -10.32
CA THR A 21 -11.27 -7.82 -10.58
C THR A 21 -11.81 -8.65 -11.76
N THR A 22 -13.12 -8.70 -11.93
CA THR A 22 -13.78 -9.41 -13.05
C THR A 22 -13.65 -8.68 -14.39
N MET A 23 -13.46 -7.36 -14.38
CA MET A 23 -13.30 -6.56 -15.61
C MET A 23 -11.88 -6.59 -16.19
N LEU A 24 -10.85 -6.88 -15.41
CA LEU A 24 -9.45 -6.77 -15.84
C LEU A 24 -9.05 -7.80 -16.88
N ASP A 25 -9.59 -9.01 -16.79
CA ASP A 25 -9.33 -10.09 -17.75
C ASP A 25 -9.81 -9.75 -19.18
N GLU A 26 -10.68 -8.75 -19.32
CA GLU A 26 -11.23 -8.28 -20.59
C GLU A 26 -10.50 -7.05 -21.15
N LEU A 27 -9.74 -6.31 -20.32
CA LEU A 27 -9.10 -5.06 -20.75
C LEU A 27 -8.04 -5.28 -21.83
N SER A 28 -8.24 -4.64 -22.98
CA SER A 28 -7.21 -4.55 -24.01
C SER A 28 -6.05 -3.65 -23.57
N PRO A 29 -4.84 -3.78 -24.16
CA PRO A 29 -3.73 -2.87 -23.85
C PRO A 29 -4.06 -1.39 -24.05
N ARG A 30 -4.94 -1.06 -25.00
CA ARG A 30 -5.40 0.33 -25.22
C ARG A 30 -6.24 0.84 -24.06
N GLN A 31 -7.13 0.00 -23.53
CA GLN A 31 -7.93 0.37 -22.36
C GLN A 31 -7.08 0.54 -21.11
N ILE A 32 -6.06 -0.32 -20.92
CA ILE A 32 -5.09 -0.18 -19.82
C ILE A 32 -4.38 1.19 -19.93
N VAL A 33 -3.95 1.59 -21.14
CA VAL A 33 -3.35 2.91 -21.36
C VAL A 33 -4.33 4.03 -21.01
N THR A 34 -5.60 3.89 -21.42
CA THR A 34 -6.65 4.88 -21.10
C THR A 34 -6.88 5.01 -19.58
N GLU A 35 -6.84 3.90 -18.84
CA GLU A 35 -6.93 3.95 -17.38
C GLU A 35 -5.70 4.64 -16.75
N LEU A 36 -4.50 4.37 -17.27
CA LEU A 36 -3.28 5.04 -16.83
C LEU A 36 -3.30 6.54 -17.18
N ASP A 37 -3.93 6.94 -18.30
CA ASP A 37 -4.08 8.34 -18.68
C ASP A 37 -4.91 9.17 -17.70
N LYS A 38 -5.79 8.52 -16.93
CA LYS A 38 -6.56 9.19 -15.86
C LYS A 38 -5.69 9.64 -14.67
N HIS A 39 -4.46 9.14 -14.57
CA HIS A 39 -3.58 9.37 -13.43
C HIS A 39 -2.24 9.99 -13.80
N VAL A 40 -1.69 9.65 -14.96
CA VAL A 40 -0.37 10.12 -15.42
C VAL A 40 -0.53 10.82 -16.76
N VAL A 41 -0.02 12.03 -16.86
CA VAL A 41 -0.03 12.83 -18.10
C VAL A 41 1.16 12.43 -18.96
N GLY A 42 0.98 12.39 -20.29
CA GLY A 42 2.05 12.11 -21.24
C GLY A 42 2.57 10.67 -21.19
N GLN A 43 3.87 10.49 -21.44
CA GLN A 43 4.65 9.24 -21.32
C GLN A 43 4.04 8.03 -22.05
N LYS A 44 3.60 8.23 -23.30
CA LYS A 44 2.83 7.24 -24.09
C LYS A 44 3.56 5.91 -24.25
N ASP A 45 4.87 5.94 -24.52
CA ASP A 45 5.65 4.72 -24.76
C ASP A 45 5.82 3.89 -23.49
N ALA A 46 6.04 4.54 -22.35
CA ALA A 46 6.10 3.86 -21.05
C ALA A 46 4.77 3.18 -20.70
N LYS A 47 3.66 3.88 -20.84
CA LYS A 47 2.31 3.32 -20.62
C LYS A 47 2.01 2.15 -21.54
N ARG A 48 2.40 2.28 -22.82
CA ARG A 48 2.24 1.19 -23.82
C ARG A 48 3.05 -0.04 -23.43
N ALA A 49 4.31 0.14 -23.03
CA ALA A 49 5.19 -0.97 -22.64
C ALA A 49 4.64 -1.73 -21.43
N VAL A 50 4.25 -1.01 -20.37
CA VAL A 50 3.69 -1.64 -19.16
C VAL A 50 2.33 -2.29 -19.43
N ALA A 51 1.48 -1.69 -20.28
CA ALA A 51 0.20 -2.26 -20.67
C ALA A 51 0.37 -3.58 -21.46
N ILE A 52 1.38 -3.65 -22.34
CA ILE A 52 1.72 -4.89 -23.07
C ILE A 52 2.25 -5.95 -22.10
N ALA A 53 3.14 -5.56 -21.15
CA ALA A 53 3.68 -6.48 -20.16
C ALA A 53 2.58 -7.10 -19.28
N LEU A 54 1.65 -6.27 -18.79
CA LEU A 54 0.50 -6.74 -18.03
C LEU A 54 -0.38 -7.69 -18.87
N ARG A 55 -0.72 -7.31 -20.11
CA ARG A 55 -1.56 -8.13 -20.96
C ARG A 55 -0.90 -9.46 -21.33
N ASN A 56 0.42 -9.48 -21.52
CA ASN A 56 1.15 -10.73 -21.77
C ASN A 56 1.13 -11.66 -20.55
N ARG A 57 1.17 -11.12 -19.33
CA ARG A 57 1.01 -11.90 -18.11
C ARG A 57 -0.39 -12.56 -18.06
N MET A 58 -1.46 -11.81 -18.36
CA MET A 58 -2.82 -12.35 -18.42
C MET A 58 -2.96 -13.43 -19.51
N ARG A 59 -2.31 -13.23 -20.67
CA ARG A 59 -2.28 -14.25 -21.74
C ARG A 59 -1.57 -15.52 -21.30
N ARG A 60 -0.47 -15.38 -20.53
CA ARG A 60 0.28 -16.52 -20.01
C ARG A 60 -0.57 -17.41 -19.11
N GLN A 61 -1.38 -16.82 -18.23
CA GLN A 61 -2.28 -17.56 -17.33
C GLN A 61 -3.34 -18.40 -18.08
N LYS A 62 -3.56 -18.12 -19.37
CA LYS A 62 -4.50 -18.86 -20.24
C LYS A 62 -3.82 -19.96 -21.07
N LEU A 63 -2.50 -20.12 -20.96
CA LEU A 63 -1.73 -21.19 -21.62
C LEU A 63 -1.82 -22.50 -20.84
N SER A 64 -1.44 -23.60 -21.50
CA SER A 64 -1.20 -24.85 -20.76
C SER A 64 -0.09 -24.68 -19.74
N ALA A 65 -0.10 -25.47 -18.67
CA ALA A 65 0.88 -25.36 -17.59
C ALA A 65 2.34 -25.43 -18.11
N GLU A 66 2.64 -26.35 -19.03
CA GLU A 66 3.95 -26.51 -19.64
C GLU A 66 4.42 -25.25 -20.38
N LEU A 67 3.54 -24.66 -21.23
CA LEU A 67 3.88 -23.44 -21.95
C LEU A 67 3.92 -22.21 -21.04
N ALA A 68 3.10 -22.19 -19.99
CA ALA A 68 3.08 -21.09 -19.04
C ALA A 68 4.38 -20.99 -18.21
N GLU A 69 5.03 -22.13 -17.92
CA GLU A 69 6.34 -22.16 -17.24
C GLU A 69 7.46 -21.59 -18.13
N GLU A 70 7.43 -21.86 -19.44
CA GLU A 70 8.47 -21.39 -20.38
C GLU A 70 8.34 -19.89 -20.72
N VAL A 71 7.17 -19.28 -20.50
CA VAL A 71 6.92 -17.88 -20.85
C VAL A 71 7.26 -16.98 -19.67
N LEU A 72 8.51 -16.50 -19.63
CA LEU A 72 8.96 -15.56 -18.62
C LEU A 72 8.45 -14.13 -18.87
N PRO A 73 8.22 -13.31 -17.81
CA PRO A 73 7.85 -11.93 -17.95
C PRO A 73 8.97 -11.13 -18.63
N LYS A 74 8.59 -10.11 -19.39
CA LYS A 74 9.54 -9.20 -20.01
C LYS A 74 9.74 -8.00 -19.08
N ASN A 75 10.83 -7.99 -18.32
CA ASN A 75 11.17 -6.91 -17.41
C ASN A 75 11.44 -5.61 -18.16
N ILE A 76 11.16 -4.49 -17.51
CA ILE A 76 11.18 -3.16 -18.11
C ILE A 76 12.19 -2.29 -17.38
N ILE A 77 13.01 -1.55 -18.12
CA ILE A 77 13.81 -0.46 -17.57
C ILE A 77 13.28 0.88 -18.07
N MET A 78 12.90 1.74 -17.14
CA MET A 78 12.40 3.09 -17.38
C MET A 78 13.52 4.11 -17.15
N ILE A 79 13.86 4.85 -18.19
CA ILE A 79 14.96 5.83 -18.21
C ILE A 79 14.35 7.22 -18.30
N GLY A 80 14.75 8.15 -17.46
CA GLY A 80 14.28 9.53 -17.57
C GLY A 80 14.38 10.29 -16.26
N PRO A 81 14.19 11.63 -16.30
CA PRO A 81 14.38 12.51 -15.15
C PRO A 81 13.52 12.13 -13.94
N THR A 82 13.87 12.67 -12.79
CA THR A 82 13.04 12.54 -11.58
C THR A 82 11.69 13.24 -11.77
N GLY A 83 10.62 12.73 -11.15
CA GLY A 83 9.32 13.38 -11.13
C GLY A 83 8.52 13.35 -12.43
N VAL A 84 8.89 12.52 -13.42
CA VAL A 84 8.15 12.40 -14.71
C VAL A 84 7.10 11.28 -14.70
N GLY A 85 6.88 10.61 -13.54
CA GLY A 85 5.80 9.63 -13.38
C GLY A 85 6.23 8.16 -13.44
N LYS A 86 7.54 7.82 -13.46
CA LYS A 86 8.03 6.41 -13.51
C LYS A 86 7.36 5.51 -12.47
N THR A 87 7.49 5.88 -11.20
CA THR A 87 6.91 5.13 -10.08
C THR A 87 5.38 5.09 -10.13
N GLU A 88 4.74 6.20 -10.52
CA GLU A 88 3.29 6.30 -10.57
C GLU A 88 2.69 5.38 -11.64
N ILE A 89 3.32 5.27 -12.81
CA ILE A 89 2.91 4.33 -13.86
C ILE A 89 2.92 2.90 -13.32
N ALA A 90 4.00 2.47 -12.66
CA ALA A 90 4.11 1.11 -12.12
C ALA A 90 3.09 0.85 -11.00
N ARG A 91 2.92 1.81 -10.09
CA ARG A 91 1.95 1.73 -8.99
C ARG A 91 0.52 1.61 -9.50
N ARG A 92 0.13 2.43 -10.48
CA ARG A 92 -1.21 2.38 -11.07
C ARG A 92 -1.45 1.11 -11.85
N LEU A 93 -0.41 0.61 -12.55
CA LEU A 93 -0.48 -0.69 -13.20
C LEU A 93 -0.78 -1.81 -12.19
N ALA A 94 -0.06 -1.84 -11.08
CA ALA A 94 -0.24 -2.84 -10.04
C ALA A 94 -1.64 -2.80 -9.43
N ARG A 95 -2.15 -1.59 -9.14
CA ARG A 95 -3.54 -1.40 -8.67
C ARG A 95 -4.57 -1.89 -9.67
N LEU A 96 -4.41 -1.53 -10.96
CA LEU A 96 -5.28 -2.03 -12.02
C LEU A 96 -5.27 -3.55 -12.12
N ALA A 97 -4.13 -4.17 -11.87
CA ALA A 97 -3.97 -5.62 -11.93
C ALA A 97 -4.29 -6.34 -10.63
N ASN A 98 -4.71 -5.65 -9.59
CA ASN A 98 -4.85 -6.19 -8.23
C ASN A 98 -3.65 -7.06 -7.82
N SER A 99 -2.45 -6.59 -8.17
CA SER A 99 -1.19 -7.31 -8.01
C SER A 99 -0.42 -6.79 -6.79
N PRO A 100 0.19 -7.66 -5.98
CA PRO A 100 1.12 -7.25 -4.94
C PRO A 100 2.22 -6.38 -5.54
N PHE A 101 2.50 -5.24 -4.91
CA PHE A 101 3.43 -4.24 -5.42
C PHE A 101 4.34 -3.72 -4.31
N ILE A 102 5.63 -3.79 -4.56
CA ILE A 102 6.62 -3.15 -3.71
C ILE A 102 7.52 -2.21 -4.51
N LYS A 103 7.85 -1.07 -3.91
CA LYS A 103 8.88 -0.16 -4.38
C LYS A 103 10.09 -0.28 -3.47
N VAL A 104 11.25 -0.56 -4.04
CA VAL A 104 12.54 -0.58 -3.34
C VAL A 104 13.54 0.30 -4.07
N GLU A 105 14.43 0.94 -3.34
CA GLU A 105 15.51 1.73 -3.89
C GLU A 105 16.76 0.85 -3.98
N ALA A 106 17.31 0.68 -5.18
CA ALA A 106 18.48 -0.20 -5.41
C ALA A 106 19.71 0.24 -4.58
N SER A 107 19.83 1.52 -4.28
CA SER A 107 20.90 2.10 -3.45
C SER A 107 20.84 1.70 -1.97
N ARG A 108 19.74 1.12 -1.49
CA ARG A 108 19.61 0.66 -0.09
C ARG A 108 20.14 -0.75 0.13
N PHE A 109 20.39 -1.49 -0.94
CA PHE A 109 20.95 -2.82 -0.83
C PHE A 109 22.46 -2.78 -0.63
N THR A 110 22.95 -3.74 0.12
CA THR A 110 24.37 -3.96 0.34
C THR A 110 24.74 -5.34 -0.16
N GLU A 111 26.00 -5.48 -0.60
CA GLU A 111 26.54 -6.77 -1.00
C GLU A 111 26.48 -7.77 0.16
N VAL A 112 26.24 -9.04 -0.13
CA VAL A 112 26.15 -10.12 0.86
C VAL A 112 27.41 -10.15 1.72
N GLY A 113 27.24 -10.10 3.04
CA GLY A 113 28.33 -10.08 4.03
C GLY A 113 28.63 -8.69 4.61
N TYR A 114 28.03 -7.61 4.10
CA TYR A 114 28.10 -6.28 4.70
C TYR A 114 26.85 -5.97 5.53
N VAL A 115 26.98 -5.04 6.48
CA VAL A 115 25.83 -4.58 7.28
C VAL A 115 24.91 -3.74 6.40
N GLY A 116 23.68 -4.20 6.20
CA GLY A 116 22.67 -3.53 5.39
C GLY A 116 21.54 -4.46 5.02
N ARG A 117 20.69 -3.99 4.11
CA ARG A 117 19.51 -4.74 3.65
C ARG A 117 19.91 -5.72 2.54
N ASP A 118 19.63 -7.00 2.71
CA ASP A 118 19.82 -8.00 1.66
C ASP A 118 18.78 -7.87 0.52
N VAL A 119 19.13 -8.36 -0.65
CA VAL A 119 18.26 -8.26 -1.84
C VAL A 119 17.02 -9.16 -1.74
N GLU A 120 17.10 -10.28 -1.01
CA GLU A 120 15.96 -11.20 -0.84
C GLU A 120 14.84 -10.56 -0.03
N SER A 121 15.15 -9.56 0.81
CA SER A 121 14.16 -8.84 1.59
C SER A 121 13.04 -8.24 0.73
N MET A 122 13.31 -7.86 -0.53
CA MET A 122 12.26 -7.36 -1.42
C MET A 122 11.20 -8.42 -1.74
N VAL A 123 11.58 -9.68 -1.79
CA VAL A 123 10.64 -10.79 -2.02
C VAL A 123 9.87 -11.08 -0.74
N ARG A 124 10.55 -11.05 0.42
CA ARG A 124 9.89 -11.22 1.73
C ARG A 124 8.83 -10.15 1.97
N ASP A 125 9.17 -8.89 1.71
CA ASP A 125 8.21 -7.78 1.83
C ASP A 125 7.05 -7.88 0.83
N LEU A 126 7.31 -8.34 -0.40
CA LEU A 126 6.25 -8.54 -1.41
C LEU A 126 5.23 -9.59 -0.95
N ILE A 127 5.70 -10.68 -0.32
CA ILE A 127 4.82 -11.71 0.24
C ILE A 127 3.97 -11.17 1.38
N GLU A 128 4.52 -10.35 2.26
CA GLU A 128 3.75 -9.73 3.35
C GLU A 128 2.61 -8.88 2.81
N ILE A 129 2.90 -8.04 1.81
CA ILE A 129 1.87 -7.25 1.12
C ILE A 129 0.82 -8.17 0.48
N SER A 130 1.25 -9.26 -0.15
CA SER A 130 0.32 -10.22 -0.77
C SER A 130 -0.62 -10.87 0.26
N ILE A 131 -0.09 -11.23 1.44
CA ILE A 131 -0.88 -11.81 2.53
C ILE A 131 -1.91 -10.81 3.05
N ASP A 132 -1.49 -9.56 3.26
CA ASP A 132 -2.41 -8.52 3.72
C ASP A 132 -3.53 -8.29 2.71
N MET A 133 -3.22 -8.23 1.40
CA MET A 133 -4.21 -8.09 0.34
C MET A 133 -5.22 -9.26 0.32
N VAL A 134 -4.73 -10.51 0.34
CA VAL A 134 -5.61 -11.70 0.31
C VAL A 134 -6.43 -11.79 1.60
N ARG A 135 -5.83 -11.46 2.75
CA ARG A 135 -6.53 -11.42 4.03
C ARG A 135 -7.66 -10.41 4.02
N GLU A 136 -7.44 -9.22 3.49
CA GLU A 136 -8.45 -8.17 3.40
C GLU A 136 -9.60 -8.57 2.49
N GLU A 137 -9.32 -9.16 1.32
CA GLU A 137 -10.34 -9.74 0.44
C GLU A 137 -11.17 -10.83 1.16
N LYS A 138 -10.51 -11.68 1.96
CA LYS A 138 -11.21 -12.71 2.73
C LYS A 138 -12.04 -12.15 3.87
N ILE A 139 -11.60 -11.07 4.53
CA ILE A 139 -12.41 -10.35 5.52
C ILE A 139 -13.69 -9.82 4.88
N GLU A 140 -13.59 -9.17 3.72
CA GLU A 140 -14.76 -8.67 2.99
C GLU A 140 -15.72 -9.80 2.59
N GLU A 141 -15.21 -10.95 2.12
CA GLU A 141 -16.03 -12.11 1.79
C GLU A 141 -16.82 -12.68 2.99
N VAL A 142 -16.26 -12.61 4.19
CA VAL A 142 -16.88 -13.18 5.40
C VAL A 142 -17.59 -12.14 6.28
N ALA A 143 -17.50 -10.85 5.96
CA ALA A 143 -17.97 -9.75 6.79
C ALA A 143 -19.44 -9.90 7.23
N GLU A 144 -20.36 -10.17 6.30
CA GLU A 144 -21.79 -10.34 6.59
C GLU A 144 -22.04 -11.54 7.55
N LYS A 145 -21.30 -12.62 7.34
CA LYS A 145 -21.40 -13.80 8.20
C LYS A 145 -20.78 -13.56 9.57
N ALA A 146 -19.67 -12.84 9.63
CA ALA A 146 -19.01 -12.45 10.87
C ALA A 146 -19.91 -11.54 11.71
N GLU A 147 -20.54 -10.54 11.08
CA GLU A 147 -21.51 -9.64 11.72
C GLU A 147 -22.70 -10.42 12.30
N THR A 148 -23.28 -11.33 11.52
CA THR A 148 -24.38 -12.19 11.99
C THR A 148 -23.97 -13.06 13.19
N ASN A 149 -22.81 -13.68 13.15
CA ASN A 149 -22.30 -14.50 14.24
C ASN A 149 -21.99 -13.67 15.49
N ALA A 150 -21.42 -12.48 15.31
CA ALA A 150 -21.14 -11.55 16.41
C ALA A 150 -22.43 -11.06 17.07
N GLU A 151 -23.47 -10.74 16.29
CA GLU A 151 -24.81 -10.38 16.80
C GLU A 151 -25.36 -11.52 17.67
N GLU A 152 -25.33 -12.77 17.20
CA GLU A 152 -25.81 -13.92 17.95
C GLU A 152 -25.03 -14.12 19.25
N ARG A 153 -23.69 -14.03 19.23
CA ARG A 153 -22.86 -14.13 20.44
C ARG A 153 -23.12 -13.01 21.42
N LEU A 154 -23.29 -11.80 20.95
CA LEU A 154 -23.60 -10.65 21.79
C LEU A 154 -24.97 -10.81 22.46
N LEU A 155 -25.98 -11.31 21.73
CA LEU A 155 -27.29 -11.64 22.29
C LEU A 155 -27.20 -12.74 23.35
N ASP A 156 -26.31 -13.73 23.19
CA ASP A 156 -26.09 -14.78 24.21
C ASP A 156 -25.44 -14.22 25.49
N LEU A 157 -24.56 -13.22 25.34
CA LEU A 157 -23.97 -12.50 26.48
C LEU A 157 -25.00 -11.63 27.20
N LEU A 158 -25.92 -11.00 26.49
CA LEU A 158 -26.99 -10.15 27.04
C LEU A 158 -28.13 -10.95 27.66
N LEU A 159 -28.44 -12.10 27.10
CA LEU A 159 -29.51 -13.02 27.51
C LEU A 159 -29.03 -14.48 27.36
N PRO A 160 -28.39 -15.06 28.40
CA PRO A 160 -27.98 -16.46 28.36
C PRO A 160 -29.17 -17.40 28.14
N PRO A 161 -29.00 -18.48 27.35
CA PRO A 161 -30.05 -19.45 27.11
C PRO A 161 -30.46 -20.17 28.38
N PRO A 162 -31.74 -20.54 28.55
CA PRO A 162 -32.19 -21.27 29.73
C PRO A 162 -31.55 -22.66 29.78
N THR A 163 -31.04 -23.03 30.93
CA THR A 163 -30.44 -24.35 31.17
C THR A 163 -31.51 -25.47 31.15
N PRO A 164 -31.29 -26.56 30.42
CA PRO A 164 -32.24 -27.68 30.45
C PRO A 164 -32.33 -28.26 31.84
N PRO A 165 -33.57 -28.62 32.34
CA PRO A 165 -33.75 -29.15 33.68
C PRO A 165 -33.12 -30.55 33.83
N HIS A 166 -32.31 -30.71 34.89
CA HIS A 166 -31.68 -31.99 35.28
C HIS A 166 -32.61 -32.90 36.07
N THR A 167 -33.91 -32.90 35.81
CA THR A 167 -34.88 -33.69 36.60
C THR A 167 -35.35 -34.93 35.87
N THR A 168 -35.52 -36.02 36.66
CA THR A 168 -35.93 -37.37 36.25
C THR A 168 -37.42 -37.48 35.87
N ASP A 169 -38.25 -36.49 36.16
CA ASP A 169 -39.69 -36.45 35.82
C ASP A 169 -39.90 -35.76 34.48
N LYS A 170 -40.09 -36.58 33.44
CA LYS A 170 -40.06 -36.13 32.02
C LYS A 170 -41.28 -35.32 31.53
N THR A 171 -42.42 -35.31 32.23
CA THR A 171 -43.65 -34.74 31.65
C THR A 171 -43.96 -33.30 32.13
N GLN A 172 -43.66 -32.92 33.35
CA GLN A 172 -43.89 -31.54 33.85
C GLN A 172 -42.67 -30.63 33.61
N ALA A 173 -41.47 -31.20 33.53
CA ALA A 173 -40.26 -30.47 33.20
C ALA A 173 -40.23 -30.02 31.75
N ASP A 174 -40.87 -30.75 30.83
CA ASP A 174 -40.88 -30.45 29.38
C ASP A 174 -41.78 -29.25 29.03
N ASP A 175 -42.95 -29.12 29.66
CA ASP A 175 -43.87 -27.98 29.42
C ASP A 175 -43.34 -26.66 30.02
N GLY A 176 -42.74 -26.71 31.20
CA GLY A 176 -42.08 -25.52 31.78
C GLY A 176 -40.87 -25.03 30.97
N TYR A 177 -40.06 -25.95 30.46
CA TYR A 177 -38.92 -25.62 29.61
C TYR A 177 -39.35 -25.05 28.25
N ARG A 178 -40.40 -25.60 27.61
CA ARG A 178 -40.96 -25.10 26.39
C ARG A 178 -41.49 -23.66 26.51
N THR A 179 -42.21 -23.37 27.61
CA THR A 179 -42.71 -22.01 27.89
C THR A 179 -41.55 -21.04 28.14
N ALA A 180 -40.54 -21.44 28.88
CA ALA A 180 -39.33 -20.64 29.11
C ALA A 180 -38.57 -20.36 27.80
N MET A 181 -38.46 -21.37 26.91
CA MET A 181 -37.86 -21.21 25.59
C MET A 181 -38.63 -20.28 24.67
N GLU A 182 -39.96 -20.29 24.70
CA GLU A 182 -40.76 -19.35 23.91
C GLU A 182 -40.63 -17.90 24.42
N GLN A 183 -40.60 -17.70 25.72
CA GLN A 183 -40.33 -16.39 26.31
C GLN A 183 -38.91 -15.91 26.01
N PHE A 184 -37.93 -16.80 26.09
CA PHE A 184 -36.54 -16.52 25.68
C PHE A 184 -36.47 -16.05 24.24
N LYS A 185 -37.07 -16.79 23.29
CA LYS A 185 -37.08 -16.40 21.86
C LYS A 185 -37.72 -15.03 21.65
N ARG A 186 -38.86 -14.75 22.28
CA ARG A 186 -39.50 -13.43 22.16
C ARG A 186 -38.67 -12.30 22.74
N THR A 187 -38.01 -12.52 23.85
CA THR A 187 -37.12 -11.54 24.49
C THR A 187 -35.88 -11.30 23.66
N ARG A 188 -35.30 -12.38 23.09
CA ARG A 188 -34.15 -12.31 22.19
C ARG A 188 -34.43 -11.50 20.94
N GLU A 189 -35.59 -11.69 20.31
CA GLU A 189 -36.01 -10.89 19.15
C GLU A 189 -36.21 -9.40 19.49
N LYS A 190 -36.73 -9.09 20.67
CA LYS A 190 -36.82 -7.69 21.12
C LYS A 190 -35.44 -7.07 21.36
N LEU A 191 -34.52 -7.81 21.97
CA LEU A 191 -33.15 -7.34 22.19
C LEU A 191 -32.41 -7.15 20.85
N ARG A 192 -32.63 -8.05 19.87
CA ARG A 192 -32.08 -7.93 18.53
C ARG A 192 -32.56 -6.64 17.84
N ALA A 193 -33.86 -6.35 17.90
CA ALA A 193 -34.42 -5.12 17.35
C ALA A 193 -33.81 -3.87 18.02
N GLN A 194 -33.68 -3.89 19.36
CA GLN A 194 -33.08 -2.77 20.11
C GLN A 194 -31.59 -2.59 19.82
N LEU A 195 -30.85 -3.69 19.60
CA LEU A 195 -29.45 -3.67 19.22
C LEU A 195 -29.27 -3.00 17.86
N ARG A 196 -30.05 -3.41 16.87
CA ARG A 196 -30.03 -2.82 15.50
C ARG A 196 -30.47 -1.36 15.46
N GLU A 197 -31.30 -0.93 16.44
CA GLU A 197 -31.71 0.46 16.62
C GLU A 197 -30.70 1.31 17.43
N GLY A 198 -29.57 0.73 17.88
CA GLY A 198 -28.55 1.42 18.68
C GLY A 198 -28.97 1.75 20.13
N LYS A 199 -30.12 1.24 20.60
CA LYS A 199 -30.64 1.56 21.95
C LYS A 199 -29.88 0.91 23.10
N LEU A 200 -29.00 -0.04 22.78
CA LEU A 200 -28.23 -0.81 23.77
C LEU A 200 -26.74 -0.42 23.78
N ASP A 201 -26.30 0.53 22.98
CA ASP A 201 -24.89 0.84 22.73
C ASP A 201 -24.10 1.16 24.01
N ASP A 202 -24.69 1.90 24.94
CA ASP A 202 -24.08 2.28 26.24
C ASP A 202 -24.16 1.17 27.30
N ARG A 203 -24.91 0.10 27.05
CA ARG A 203 -25.08 -0.98 28.02
C ARG A 203 -23.76 -1.76 28.17
N GLN A 204 -23.37 -2.06 29.43
CA GLN A 204 -22.15 -2.81 29.74
C GLN A 204 -22.36 -4.32 29.60
N VAL A 205 -21.45 -4.98 28.91
CA VAL A 205 -21.37 -6.45 28.81
C VAL A 205 -19.99 -6.95 29.20
N GLU A 206 -19.90 -8.18 29.69
CA GLU A 206 -18.64 -8.85 29.96
C GLU A 206 -18.27 -9.74 28.76
N VAL A 207 -17.18 -9.40 28.09
CA VAL A 207 -16.63 -10.16 26.96
C VAL A 207 -15.34 -10.84 27.38
N GLU A 208 -15.16 -12.09 27.00
CA GLU A 208 -13.88 -12.79 27.16
C GLU A 208 -12.92 -12.33 26.06
N THR A 209 -11.95 -11.49 26.43
CA THR A 209 -10.93 -11.00 25.51
C THR A 209 -9.68 -11.85 25.59
N ARG A 210 -9.11 -12.21 24.45
CA ARG A 210 -7.78 -12.84 24.37
C ARG A 210 -6.72 -11.75 24.46
N GLU A 211 -5.94 -11.73 25.53
CA GLU A 211 -4.76 -10.85 25.56
C GLU A 211 -3.75 -11.40 24.55
N LYS A 212 -3.40 -10.57 23.57
CA LYS A 212 -2.16 -10.76 22.82
C LYS A 212 -1.04 -10.51 23.84
N SER A 213 -0.55 -11.56 24.50
CA SER A 213 0.66 -11.43 25.30
C SER A 213 1.80 -11.12 24.33
N PHE A 214 2.18 -9.86 24.27
CA PHE A 214 3.48 -9.50 23.74
C PHE A 214 4.51 -10.11 24.70
N PRO A 215 5.39 -11.00 24.28
CA PRO A 215 6.53 -11.36 25.09
C PRO A 215 7.43 -10.12 25.15
N ALA A 216 7.27 -9.32 26.21
CA ALA A 216 8.21 -8.27 26.54
C ALA A 216 9.50 -8.93 27.09
N PHE A 217 10.30 -9.46 26.20
CA PHE A 217 11.70 -9.75 26.44
C PHE A 217 12.51 -9.19 25.28
N GLU A 218 12.72 -7.88 25.31
CA GLU A 218 13.89 -7.30 24.66
C GLU A 218 15.12 -7.73 25.47
N ILE A 219 15.75 -8.82 25.09
CA ILE A 219 17.13 -9.09 25.51
C ILE A 219 17.97 -8.19 24.63
N ILE A 220 18.32 -7.02 25.16
CA ILE A 220 19.35 -6.16 24.57
C ILE A 220 20.68 -6.89 24.74
N SER A 221 21.06 -7.65 23.73
CA SER A 221 22.44 -8.13 23.57
C SER A 221 23.18 -7.17 22.65
N SER A 222 24.29 -6.63 23.14
CA SER A 222 25.14 -5.64 22.46
C SER A 222 26.01 -6.22 21.34
N GLN A 223 25.71 -7.39 20.83
CA GLN A 223 26.35 -8.01 19.66
C GLN A 223 25.29 -8.58 18.74
N GLY A 224 25.16 -7.99 17.55
CA GLY A 224 24.50 -8.46 16.34
C GLY A 224 23.20 -9.26 16.57
N ILE A 225 22.07 -8.69 16.22
CA ILE A 225 20.77 -9.38 16.19
C ILE A 225 20.83 -10.39 15.03
N GLU A 226 21.29 -11.60 15.30
CA GLU A 226 20.81 -12.75 14.53
C GLU A 226 19.43 -13.06 15.09
N GLU A 227 18.42 -12.92 14.24
CA GLU A 227 17.04 -13.37 14.51
C GLU A 227 17.05 -14.89 14.70
N MET A 228 17.39 -15.35 15.89
CA MET A 228 17.05 -16.68 16.33
C MET A 228 15.57 -16.63 16.76
N ASP A 229 14.67 -16.76 15.79
CA ASP A 229 13.27 -17.13 16.01
C ASP A 229 13.23 -18.57 16.60
N ILE A 230 13.77 -18.73 17.81
CA ILE A 230 13.52 -19.94 18.59
C ILE A 230 12.09 -19.80 19.09
N ASN A 231 11.21 -20.53 18.44
CA ASN A 231 9.81 -20.67 18.81
C ASN A 231 9.74 -21.37 20.19
N ILE A 232 9.99 -20.61 21.28
CA ILE A 232 9.89 -21.07 22.67
C ILE A 232 8.45 -21.56 22.96
N LYS A 233 7.46 -21.14 22.16
CA LYS A 233 6.09 -21.65 22.21
C LYS A 233 5.98 -23.16 21.92
N ASP A 234 6.82 -23.69 21.03
CA ASP A 234 6.77 -25.10 20.65
C ASP A 234 7.48 -26.01 21.64
N MET A 235 8.34 -25.45 22.50
CA MET A 235 9.05 -26.22 23.53
C MET A 235 8.28 -26.35 24.87
N LEU A 236 7.32 -25.45 25.15
CA LEU A 236 6.58 -25.46 26.42
C LEU A 236 5.07 -25.18 26.24
N PRO A 237 4.31 -26.06 25.58
CA PRO A 237 2.88 -25.87 25.31
C PRO A 237 1.99 -25.70 26.56
N GLY A 238 2.48 -26.11 27.73
CA GLY A 238 1.70 -26.08 28.98
C GLY A 238 1.89 -24.83 29.86
N LEU A 239 2.92 -24.01 29.65
CA LEU A 239 3.22 -22.86 30.51
C LEU A 239 2.58 -21.54 30.03
N PHE A 240 2.24 -21.43 28.77
CA PHE A 240 1.63 -20.24 28.15
C PHE A 240 0.20 -20.50 27.68
N GLY A 241 -0.63 -21.06 28.59
CA GLY A 241 -2.06 -21.12 28.33
C GLY A 241 -2.61 -19.72 28.05
N GLN A 242 -3.31 -19.57 26.92
CA GLN A 242 -4.01 -18.33 26.57
C GLN A 242 -4.92 -17.93 27.75
N ARG A 243 -4.53 -16.94 28.52
CA ARG A 243 -5.37 -16.40 29.59
C ARG A 243 -6.45 -15.55 28.96
N SER A 244 -7.69 -16.09 28.91
CA SER A 244 -8.85 -15.24 28.65
C SER A 244 -9.09 -14.35 29.85
N LYS A 245 -9.28 -13.07 29.65
CA LYS A 245 -9.63 -12.11 30.69
C LYS A 245 -11.00 -11.55 30.38
N LYS A 246 -11.89 -11.61 31.35
CA LYS A 246 -13.20 -10.99 31.25
C LYS A 246 -13.02 -9.47 31.35
N ARG A 247 -13.43 -8.75 30.33
CA ARG A 247 -13.41 -7.29 30.29
C ARG A 247 -14.85 -6.77 30.16
N ARG A 248 -15.19 -5.77 30.95
CA ARG A 248 -16.45 -5.04 30.80
C ARG A 248 -16.26 -3.90 29.82
N MET A 249 -17.13 -3.83 28.84
CA MET A 249 -17.12 -2.80 27.80
C MET A 249 -18.54 -2.47 27.34
N PRO A 250 -18.79 -1.30 26.72
CA PRO A 250 -20.07 -0.99 26.10
C PRO A 250 -20.42 -1.98 24.98
N VAL A 251 -21.72 -2.17 24.72
CA VAL A 251 -22.21 -3.06 23.66
C VAL A 251 -21.67 -2.68 22.29
N SER A 252 -21.53 -1.39 21.99
CA SER A 252 -20.92 -0.92 20.74
C SER A 252 -19.48 -1.43 20.57
N GLU A 253 -18.63 -1.26 21.59
CA GLU A 253 -17.23 -1.75 21.60
C GLU A 253 -17.19 -3.29 21.54
N ALA A 254 -18.10 -3.94 22.27
CA ALA A 254 -18.20 -5.39 22.29
C ALA A 254 -18.59 -5.97 20.92
N MET A 255 -19.48 -5.32 20.19
CA MET A 255 -19.89 -5.73 18.85
C MET A 255 -18.71 -5.67 17.86
N GLU A 256 -17.97 -4.55 17.84
CA GLU A 256 -16.77 -4.41 17.01
C GLU A 256 -15.71 -5.48 17.33
N TYR A 257 -15.46 -5.71 18.60
CA TYR A 257 -14.52 -6.74 19.04
C TYR A 257 -14.95 -8.15 18.61
N LEU A 258 -16.24 -8.50 18.78
CA LEU A 258 -16.77 -9.79 18.39
C LEU A 258 -16.76 -10.00 16.88
N ILE A 259 -17.03 -8.96 16.08
CA ILE A 259 -16.91 -9.02 14.61
C ILE A 259 -15.47 -9.38 14.23
N GLN A 260 -14.47 -8.67 14.76
CA GLN A 260 -13.05 -8.95 14.47
C GLN A 260 -12.63 -10.37 14.90
N GLU A 261 -13.17 -10.86 16.02
CA GLU A 261 -12.90 -12.23 16.49
C GLU A 261 -13.54 -13.26 15.54
N GLU A 262 -14.78 -13.04 15.09
CA GLU A 262 -15.47 -13.94 14.15
C GLU A 262 -14.83 -13.89 12.74
N GLU A 263 -14.42 -12.73 12.24
CA GLU A 263 -13.62 -12.60 11.00
C GLU A 263 -12.36 -13.48 11.09
N THR A 264 -11.59 -13.33 12.18
CA THR A 264 -10.37 -14.13 12.40
C THR A 264 -10.66 -15.62 12.48
N ARG A 265 -11.82 -16.01 13.04
CA ARG A 265 -12.24 -17.41 13.17
C ARG A 265 -12.72 -18.03 11.87
N LEU A 266 -13.37 -17.23 11.02
CA LEU A 266 -13.92 -17.68 9.74
C LEU A 266 -12.87 -17.79 8.64
N ILE A 267 -11.73 -17.09 8.78
CA ILE A 267 -10.64 -17.07 7.80
C ILE A 267 -9.66 -18.23 8.09
N ASP A 268 -9.44 -19.05 7.09
CA ASP A 268 -8.37 -20.05 7.09
C ASP A 268 -7.05 -19.40 6.66
N MET A 269 -6.19 -19.13 7.65
CA MET A 269 -4.88 -18.48 7.41
C MET A 269 -3.93 -19.33 6.57
N ASP A 270 -4.05 -20.65 6.57
CA ASP A 270 -3.25 -21.52 5.71
C ASP A 270 -3.67 -21.38 4.25
N GLN A 271 -4.97 -21.23 3.99
CA GLN A 271 -5.49 -20.94 2.66
C GLN A 271 -5.07 -19.54 2.20
N VAL A 272 -5.18 -18.53 3.07
CA VAL A 272 -4.72 -17.15 2.79
C VAL A 272 -3.25 -17.17 2.39
N THR A 273 -2.40 -17.84 3.17
CA THR A 273 -0.96 -17.92 2.91
C THR A 273 -0.67 -18.58 1.55
N ARG A 274 -1.28 -19.71 1.25
CA ARG A 274 -1.10 -20.41 -0.05
C ARG A 274 -1.52 -19.52 -1.23
N THR A 275 -2.70 -18.92 -1.13
CA THR A 275 -3.21 -18.01 -2.20
C THR A 275 -2.33 -16.78 -2.37
N ALA A 276 -1.82 -16.23 -1.27
CA ALA A 276 -0.95 -15.06 -1.29
C ALA A 276 0.42 -15.36 -1.90
N VAL A 277 1.01 -16.51 -1.58
CA VAL A 277 2.27 -16.97 -2.19
C VAL A 277 2.08 -17.15 -3.69
N GLU A 278 1.06 -17.88 -4.12
CA GLU A 278 0.74 -18.06 -5.54
C GLU A 278 0.51 -16.72 -6.24
N ARG A 279 -0.25 -15.80 -5.63
CA ARG A 279 -0.49 -14.45 -6.18
C ARG A 279 0.81 -13.66 -6.33
N ALA A 280 1.69 -13.66 -5.33
CA ALA A 280 2.96 -12.96 -5.41
C ALA A 280 3.88 -13.56 -6.49
N GLU A 281 3.98 -14.88 -6.58
CA GLU A 281 4.76 -15.56 -7.61
C GLU A 281 4.24 -15.27 -9.02
N GLN A 282 2.91 -15.36 -9.22
CA GLN A 282 2.30 -15.30 -10.56
C GLN A 282 1.98 -13.87 -11.00
N SER A 283 1.72 -12.94 -10.07
CA SER A 283 1.28 -11.58 -10.39
C SER A 283 2.06 -10.45 -9.68
N GLY A 284 3.02 -10.78 -8.82
CA GLY A 284 3.81 -9.78 -8.10
C GLY A 284 4.57 -8.81 -9.01
N ILE A 285 4.71 -7.56 -8.56
CA ILE A 285 5.45 -6.52 -9.26
C ILE A 285 6.44 -5.90 -8.29
N ILE A 286 7.74 -5.95 -8.63
CA ILE A 286 8.82 -5.29 -7.89
C ILE A 286 9.32 -4.11 -8.70
N PHE A 287 9.24 -2.91 -8.13
CA PHE A 287 9.74 -1.69 -8.73
C PHE A 287 11.10 -1.32 -8.08
N LEU A 288 12.16 -1.46 -8.88
CA LEU A 288 13.54 -1.14 -8.49
C LEU A 288 13.84 0.31 -8.88
N ASP A 289 13.75 1.24 -7.93
CA ASP A 289 14.05 2.64 -8.15
C ASP A 289 15.54 2.92 -8.02
N GLU A 290 16.03 4.00 -8.62
CA GLU A 290 17.42 4.46 -8.56
C GLU A 290 18.44 3.41 -9.00
N ILE A 291 18.11 2.57 -10.00
CA ILE A 291 19.04 1.53 -10.51
C ILE A 291 20.31 2.15 -11.11
N ASP A 292 20.27 3.39 -11.54
CA ASP A 292 21.40 4.15 -12.04
C ASP A 292 22.44 4.47 -10.96
N LYS A 293 22.08 4.44 -9.67
CA LYS A 293 23.01 4.65 -8.55
C LYS A 293 23.93 3.47 -8.32
N ILE A 294 23.50 2.27 -8.68
CA ILE A 294 24.35 1.07 -8.63
C ILE A 294 25.00 0.74 -9.98
N ALA A 295 24.71 1.51 -11.03
CA ALA A 295 25.36 1.40 -12.33
C ALA A 295 26.74 2.09 -12.30
N GLY A 296 27.71 1.49 -12.99
CA GLY A 296 29.05 2.03 -13.15
C GLY A 296 30.11 1.28 -12.35
N ARG A 297 31.37 1.40 -12.83
CA ARG A 297 32.54 0.81 -12.19
C ARG A 297 33.07 1.76 -11.12
N GLU A 298 33.47 1.20 -10.00
CA GLU A 298 34.16 1.94 -8.94
C GLU A 298 35.44 2.60 -9.45
N ARG A 299 35.61 3.89 -9.17
CA ARG A 299 36.84 4.64 -9.40
C ARG A 299 37.56 5.01 -8.09
N GLY A 300 37.35 4.27 -7.00
CA GLY A 300 37.95 4.57 -5.69
C GLY A 300 38.38 3.32 -4.95
N SER A 301 39.60 3.31 -4.40
CA SER A 301 40.12 2.27 -3.50
C SER A 301 39.71 2.57 -2.06
N GLY A 302 38.45 2.35 -1.70
CA GLY A 302 37.90 2.44 -0.34
C GLY A 302 37.12 1.20 0.02
N PRO A 303 36.83 0.93 1.31
CA PRO A 303 36.01 -0.21 1.75
C PRO A 303 34.53 0.06 1.59
N ASP A 304 34.14 0.70 0.48
CA ASP A 304 32.72 0.94 0.17
C ASP A 304 32.08 -0.31 -0.44
N VAL A 305 30.78 -0.48 -0.16
CA VAL A 305 29.94 -1.53 -0.74
C VAL A 305 30.04 -1.50 -2.26
N SER A 306 30.45 -2.62 -2.85
CA SER A 306 30.64 -2.71 -4.30
C SER A 306 29.30 -2.57 -5.03
N ARG A 307 29.18 -1.55 -5.88
CA ARG A 307 28.01 -1.34 -6.73
C ARG A 307 27.78 -2.53 -7.67
N GLU A 308 28.84 -3.13 -8.16
CA GLU A 308 28.80 -4.31 -8.99
C GLU A 308 28.38 -5.55 -8.18
N GLY A 309 28.78 -5.66 -6.90
CA GLY A 309 28.34 -6.72 -5.99
C GLY A 309 26.82 -6.69 -5.80
N VAL A 310 26.23 -5.52 -5.53
CA VAL A 310 24.77 -5.38 -5.41
C VAL A 310 24.05 -5.80 -6.70
N GLN A 311 24.60 -5.46 -7.89
CA GLN A 311 24.00 -5.91 -9.16
C GLN A 311 24.06 -7.44 -9.31
N ARG A 312 25.17 -8.07 -8.87
CA ARG A 312 25.31 -9.53 -8.90
C ARG A 312 24.37 -10.23 -7.94
N ASP A 313 24.07 -9.60 -6.79
CA ASP A 313 23.13 -10.14 -5.81
C ASP A 313 21.66 -9.99 -6.28
N ILE A 314 21.32 -8.91 -7.01
CA ILE A 314 20.01 -8.71 -7.62
C ILE A 314 19.76 -9.69 -8.78
N LEU A 315 20.81 -10.07 -9.51
CA LEU A 315 20.71 -10.84 -10.73
C LEU A 315 19.95 -12.18 -10.56
N PRO A 316 20.27 -13.05 -9.57
CA PRO A 316 19.56 -14.31 -9.36
C PRO A 316 18.06 -14.09 -9.11
N ILE A 317 17.70 -13.04 -8.38
CA ILE A 317 16.30 -12.70 -8.07
C ILE A 317 15.54 -12.33 -9.35
N VAL A 318 16.16 -11.58 -10.25
CA VAL A 318 15.58 -11.15 -11.54
C VAL A 318 15.59 -12.28 -12.57
N GLU A 319 16.55 -13.20 -12.49
CA GLU A 319 16.64 -14.38 -13.36
C GLU A 319 15.62 -15.48 -13.04
N GLY A 320 15.19 -15.54 -11.81
CA GLY A 320 14.35 -16.58 -11.26
C GLY A 320 15.11 -17.46 -10.29
N THR A 321 14.76 -17.35 -9.02
CA THR A 321 15.31 -18.16 -7.93
C THR A 321 14.22 -18.45 -6.90
N THR A 322 14.53 -19.31 -5.96
CA THR A 322 13.65 -19.59 -4.82
C THR A 322 14.18 -18.91 -3.58
N VAL A 323 13.38 -18.04 -3.00
CA VAL A 323 13.67 -17.30 -1.77
C VAL A 323 12.96 -17.95 -0.59
N ASN A 324 13.69 -18.15 0.51
CA ASN A 324 13.10 -18.66 1.74
C ASN A 324 12.45 -17.52 2.53
N THR A 325 11.19 -17.72 2.90
CA THR A 325 10.40 -16.77 3.69
C THR A 325 9.77 -17.47 4.90
N ARG A 326 9.29 -16.71 5.88
CA ARG A 326 8.53 -17.28 7.02
C ARG A 326 7.23 -17.99 6.60
N TYR A 327 6.77 -17.77 5.39
CA TYR A 327 5.56 -18.35 4.82
C TYR A 327 5.83 -19.50 3.85
N GLY A 328 7.09 -19.92 3.74
CA GLY A 328 7.56 -20.96 2.84
C GLY A 328 8.46 -20.43 1.72
N MET A 329 8.78 -21.31 0.78
CA MET A 329 9.62 -20.98 -0.37
C MET A 329 8.81 -20.23 -1.43
N VAL A 330 9.39 -19.19 -2.01
CA VAL A 330 8.77 -18.32 -3.01
C VAL A 330 9.65 -18.26 -4.25
N ARG A 331 9.07 -18.57 -5.41
CA ARG A 331 9.75 -18.52 -6.71
C ARG A 331 9.61 -17.14 -7.33
N THR A 332 10.70 -16.61 -7.90
CA THR A 332 10.72 -15.28 -8.50
C THR A 332 10.59 -15.25 -10.02
N ASP A 333 10.54 -16.43 -10.68
CA ASP A 333 10.55 -16.61 -12.14
C ASP A 333 9.50 -15.77 -12.87
N HIS A 334 8.32 -15.59 -12.25
CA HIS A 334 7.19 -14.92 -12.88
C HIS A 334 6.86 -13.56 -12.25
N ILE A 335 7.65 -13.09 -11.31
CA ILE A 335 7.56 -11.72 -10.78
C ILE A 335 7.99 -10.74 -11.89
N LEU A 336 7.23 -9.66 -12.06
CA LEU A 336 7.59 -8.61 -13.01
C LEU A 336 8.49 -7.58 -12.33
N PHE A 337 9.70 -7.44 -12.84
CA PHE A 337 10.61 -6.39 -12.40
C PHE A 337 10.51 -5.18 -13.31
N ILE A 338 10.32 -4.00 -12.71
CA ILE A 338 10.34 -2.71 -13.40
C ILE A 338 11.46 -1.89 -12.76
N ALA A 339 12.58 -1.75 -13.43
CA ALA A 339 13.68 -0.91 -12.98
C ALA A 339 13.48 0.54 -13.44
N ALA A 340 13.90 1.51 -12.65
CA ALA A 340 13.84 2.92 -12.98
C ALA A 340 15.12 3.64 -12.56
N GLY A 341 15.60 4.54 -13.42
CA GLY A 341 16.76 5.37 -13.14
C GLY A 341 16.72 6.68 -13.92
N ALA A 342 17.41 7.69 -13.42
CA ALA A 342 17.55 8.96 -14.12
C ALA A 342 18.63 8.88 -15.22
N PHE A 343 19.68 8.13 -14.98
CA PHE A 343 20.82 7.93 -15.89
C PHE A 343 21.48 9.22 -16.37
N HIS A 344 21.55 10.23 -15.50
CA HIS A 344 22.22 11.50 -15.82
C HIS A 344 23.74 11.37 -15.90
N VAL A 345 24.33 10.60 -14.99
CA VAL A 345 25.79 10.40 -14.86
C VAL A 345 26.22 9.06 -15.45
N SER A 346 25.46 8.02 -15.19
CA SER A 346 25.63 6.67 -15.72
C SER A 346 24.72 6.42 -16.92
N LYS A 347 24.98 5.37 -17.67
CA LYS A 347 24.14 4.89 -18.77
C LYS A 347 23.58 3.51 -18.47
N PRO A 348 22.47 3.09 -19.06
CA PRO A 348 22.00 1.69 -18.94
C PRO A 348 23.04 0.65 -19.36
N ALA A 349 23.99 1.03 -20.24
CA ALA A 349 25.11 0.22 -20.67
C ALA A 349 26.21 0.04 -19.59
N ASP A 350 26.16 0.80 -18.51
CA ASP A 350 27.09 0.69 -17.37
C ASP A 350 26.62 -0.34 -16.33
N LEU A 351 25.43 -0.89 -16.47
CA LEU A 351 24.99 -2.08 -15.74
C LEU A 351 25.78 -3.31 -16.23
N ILE A 352 25.91 -4.33 -15.40
CA ILE A 352 26.54 -5.59 -15.83
C ILE A 352 25.78 -6.20 -17.02
N PRO A 353 26.46 -6.81 -18.00
CA PRO A 353 25.83 -7.31 -19.23
C PRO A 353 24.68 -8.29 -18.99
N GLU A 354 24.82 -9.14 -17.96
CA GLU A 354 23.83 -10.13 -17.57
C GLU A 354 22.53 -9.45 -17.14
N LEU A 355 22.62 -8.41 -16.29
CA LEU A 355 21.45 -7.65 -15.83
C LEU A 355 20.80 -6.87 -16.97
N GLN A 356 21.62 -6.30 -17.90
CA GLN A 356 21.09 -5.65 -19.10
C GLN A 356 20.24 -6.60 -19.95
N GLY A 357 20.65 -7.88 -20.08
CA GLY A 357 19.93 -8.92 -20.80
C GLY A 357 18.58 -9.27 -20.17
N ARG A 358 18.45 -9.09 -18.85
CA ARG A 358 17.22 -9.37 -18.10
C ARG A 358 16.19 -8.24 -18.14
N PHE A 359 16.58 -7.05 -18.63
CA PHE A 359 15.68 -5.92 -18.88
C PHE A 359 15.58 -5.62 -20.39
N PRO A 360 14.94 -6.48 -21.18
CA PRO A 360 14.91 -6.37 -22.63
C PRO A 360 14.07 -5.17 -23.12
N ILE A 361 13.12 -4.70 -22.31
CA ILE A 361 12.28 -3.56 -22.69
C ILE A 361 12.86 -2.29 -22.07
N ARG A 362 13.37 -1.40 -22.92
CA ARG A 362 13.89 -0.09 -22.52
C ARG A 362 12.92 0.99 -22.96
N VAL A 363 12.52 1.84 -22.03
CA VAL A 363 11.56 2.92 -22.29
C VAL A 363 12.12 4.23 -21.77
N GLU A 364 12.14 5.24 -22.60
CA GLU A 364 12.54 6.59 -22.23
C GLU A 364 11.31 7.44 -21.88
N LEU A 365 11.38 8.10 -20.74
CA LEU A 365 10.40 9.08 -20.29
C LEU A 365 10.99 10.47 -20.51
N HIS A 366 10.22 11.34 -21.15
CA HIS A 366 10.64 12.68 -21.45
C HIS A 366 10.40 13.65 -20.30
N SER A 367 11.23 14.70 -20.24
CA SER A 367 11.00 15.84 -19.35
C SER A 367 9.63 16.45 -19.63
N LEU A 368 9.00 16.95 -18.57
CA LEU A 368 7.70 17.62 -18.67
C LEU A 368 7.86 19.03 -19.19
N ASN A 369 6.99 19.40 -20.12
CA ASN A 369 6.90 20.77 -20.64
C ASN A 369 5.80 21.57 -19.89
N VAL A 370 5.65 22.85 -20.20
CA VAL A 370 4.64 23.72 -19.56
C VAL A 370 3.22 23.18 -19.77
N GLU A 371 2.91 22.70 -20.96
CA GLU A 371 1.58 22.12 -21.26
C GLU A 371 1.32 20.87 -20.40
N ASP A 372 2.33 20.03 -20.20
CA ASP A 372 2.22 18.85 -19.33
C ASP A 372 1.98 19.27 -17.87
N PHE A 373 2.65 20.32 -17.38
CA PHE A 373 2.41 20.83 -16.02
C PHE A 373 0.98 21.35 -15.86
N VAL A 374 0.45 22.11 -16.82
CA VAL A 374 -0.95 22.58 -16.80
C VAL A 374 -1.92 21.40 -16.76
N ARG A 375 -1.64 20.38 -17.57
CA ARG A 375 -2.45 19.16 -17.61
C ARG A 375 -2.38 18.40 -16.29
N ILE A 376 -1.20 18.25 -15.69
CA ILE A 376 -1.00 17.58 -14.38
C ILE A 376 -1.79 18.28 -13.27
N LEU A 377 -1.90 19.60 -13.31
CA LEU A 377 -2.67 20.38 -12.34
C LEU A 377 -4.20 20.15 -12.46
N LYS A 378 -4.71 19.82 -13.67
CA LYS A 378 -6.16 19.79 -13.98
C LYS A 378 -6.73 18.40 -14.24
N GLU A 379 -6.06 17.59 -15.09
CA GLU A 379 -6.66 16.39 -15.72
C GLU A 379 -6.75 15.19 -14.78
N PRO A 380 -5.72 14.78 -14.03
CA PRO A 380 -5.75 13.57 -13.24
C PRO A 380 -6.94 13.51 -12.27
N LYS A 381 -7.44 12.31 -11.98
CA LYS A 381 -8.47 12.13 -10.94
C LYS A 381 -8.02 12.75 -9.62
N SER A 382 -6.75 12.56 -9.25
CA SER A 382 -6.09 13.13 -8.07
C SER A 382 -5.23 14.35 -8.43
N ALA A 383 -5.71 15.26 -9.30
CA ALA A 383 -4.98 16.46 -9.64
C ALA A 383 -4.72 17.34 -8.42
N LEU A 384 -3.55 17.98 -8.32
CA LEU A 384 -3.13 18.77 -7.16
C LEU A 384 -4.16 19.84 -6.79
N VAL A 385 -4.69 20.56 -7.79
CA VAL A 385 -5.74 21.56 -7.55
C VAL A 385 -6.94 20.96 -6.84
N LYS A 386 -7.39 19.77 -7.25
CA LYS A 386 -8.53 19.10 -6.61
C LYS A 386 -8.22 18.68 -5.17
N GLN A 387 -6.99 18.25 -4.90
CA GLN A 387 -6.56 17.87 -3.55
C GLN A 387 -6.60 19.07 -2.59
N TYR A 388 -5.99 20.21 -2.98
CA TYR A 388 -6.01 21.42 -2.14
C TYR A 388 -7.40 22.04 -1.99
N VAL A 389 -8.23 21.99 -3.04
CA VAL A 389 -9.64 22.41 -2.95
C VAL A 389 -10.38 21.56 -1.90
N ALA A 390 -10.28 20.24 -1.98
CA ALA A 390 -10.91 19.34 -1.02
C ALA A 390 -10.36 19.52 0.40
N LEU A 391 -9.03 19.72 0.54
CA LEU A 391 -8.39 19.94 1.84
C LEU A 391 -8.95 21.19 2.53
N LEU A 392 -8.98 22.33 1.84
CA LEU A 392 -9.47 23.59 2.43
C LEU A 392 -11.01 23.62 2.57
N GLU A 393 -11.72 22.82 1.79
CA GLU A 393 -13.17 22.66 1.93
C GLU A 393 -13.55 22.03 3.29
N THR A 394 -12.68 21.20 3.89
CA THR A 394 -12.91 20.64 5.25
C THR A 394 -13.03 21.72 6.31
N GLU A 395 -12.40 22.90 6.10
CA GLU A 395 -12.49 24.08 6.97
C GLU A 395 -13.56 25.09 6.48
N GLY A 396 -14.33 24.71 5.47
CA GLY A 396 -15.37 25.53 4.85
C GLY A 396 -14.84 26.61 3.90
N ILE A 397 -13.56 26.54 3.49
CA ILE A 397 -12.94 27.49 2.58
C ILE A 397 -13.15 27.04 1.14
N LYS A 398 -13.83 27.87 0.35
CA LYS A 398 -14.00 27.64 -1.08
C LYS A 398 -12.79 28.19 -1.85
N LEU A 399 -11.86 27.31 -2.19
CA LEU A 399 -10.69 27.63 -3.00
C LEU A 399 -11.02 27.50 -4.49
N SER A 400 -10.57 28.46 -5.30
CA SER A 400 -10.72 28.40 -6.76
C SER A 400 -9.49 28.98 -7.46
N PHE A 401 -9.10 28.34 -8.57
CA PHE A 401 -7.98 28.77 -9.42
C PHE A 401 -8.52 29.22 -10.76
N THR A 402 -8.01 30.34 -11.25
CA THR A 402 -8.28 30.80 -12.61
C THR A 402 -7.36 30.12 -13.62
N ALA A 403 -7.69 30.14 -14.90
CA ALA A 403 -6.87 29.49 -15.94
C ALA A 403 -5.48 30.14 -16.03
N ASP A 404 -5.40 31.48 -15.97
CA ASP A 404 -4.16 32.24 -15.95
C ASP A 404 -3.28 31.93 -14.74
N ALA A 405 -3.87 31.65 -13.56
CA ALA A 405 -3.11 31.22 -12.39
C ALA A 405 -2.41 29.87 -12.64
N LEU A 406 -3.12 28.91 -13.25
CA LEU A 406 -2.53 27.59 -13.52
C LEU A 406 -1.45 27.66 -14.59
N ASP A 407 -1.62 28.52 -15.59
CA ASP A 407 -0.59 28.76 -16.60
C ASP A 407 0.66 29.41 -15.99
N GLU A 408 0.50 30.37 -15.06
CA GLU A 408 1.63 31.00 -14.36
C GLU A 408 2.33 29.99 -13.42
N ILE A 409 1.60 29.14 -12.68
CA ILE A 409 2.18 28.09 -11.85
C ILE A 409 3.00 27.12 -12.71
N ALA A 410 2.47 26.71 -13.86
CA ALA A 410 3.14 25.79 -14.78
C ALA A 410 4.40 26.41 -15.41
N ASN A 411 4.33 27.67 -15.84
CA ASN A 411 5.47 28.42 -16.36
C ASN A 411 6.57 28.56 -15.31
N PHE A 412 6.20 28.90 -14.08
CA PHE A 412 7.14 29.02 -12.99
C PHE A 412 7.81 27.68 -12.65
N ALA A 413 7.03 26.57 -12.60
CA ALA A 413 7.57 25.25 -12.38
C ALA A 413 8.57 24.82 -13.46
N ALA A 414 8.26 25.09 -14.73
CA ALA A 414 9.16 24.82 -15.84
C ALA A 414 10.44 25.66 -15.74
N GLN A 415 10.32 26.95 -15.51
CA GLN A 415 11.46 27.87 -15.38
C GLN A 415 12.40 27.45 -14.24
N VAL A 416 11.86 27.09 -13.07
CA VAL A 416 12.68 26.65 -11.94
C VAL A 416 13.33 25.30 -12.21
N ASN A 417 12.65 24.35 -12.87
CA ASN A 417 13.24 23.07 -13.27
C ASN A 417 14.36 23.23 -14.33
N ASP A 418 14.31 24.28 -15.16
CA ASP A 418 15.35 24.58 -16.14
C ASP A 418 16.57 25.28 -15.52
N THR A 419 16.36 26.08 -14.48
CA THR A 419 17.42 26.89 -13.83
C THR A 419 18.06 26.18 -12.63
N THR A 420 17.39 25.18 -12.04
CA THR A 420 17.86 24.43 -10.88
C THR A 420 17.88 22.93 -11.18
N GLU A 421 17.91 22.07 -10.14
CA GLU A 421 17.76 20.64 -10.33
C GLU A 421 16.35 20.30 -10.82
N ASN A 422 16.27 19.56 -11.93
CA ASN A 422 15.00 19.15 -12.50
C ASN A 422 14.38 18.00 -11.69
N ILE A 423 13.39 18.34 -10.86
CA ILE A 423 12.61 17.37 -10.08
C ILE A 423 11.23 17.09 -10.66
N GLY A 424 10.97 17.54 -11.89
CA GLY A 424 9.74 17.30 -12.63
C GLY A 424 8.48 17.80 -11.91
N ALA A 425 7.42 16.98 -11.92
CA ALA A 425 6.13 17.35 -11.33
C ALA A 425 6.17 17.51 -9.79
N ARG A 426 7.22 17.03 -9.10
CA ARG A 426 7.38 17.28 -7.66
C ARG A 426 7.49 18.78 -7.36
N ARG A 427 8.02 19.56 -8.29
CA ARG A 427 8.09 21.02 -8.18
C ARG A 427 6.72 21.66 -7.98
N LEU A 428 5.67 21.12 -8.60
CA LEU A 428 4.32 21.64 -8.43
C LEU A 428 3.82 21.54 -6.97
N HIS A 429 4.17 20.49 -6.25
CA HIS A 429 3.81 20.37 -4.82
C HIS A 429 4.45 21.50 -4.01
N THR A 430 5.75 21.72 -4.18
CA THR A 430 6.49 22.76 -3.44
C THR A 430 5.94 24.15 -3.74
N ILE A 431 5.62 24.42 -5.02
CA ILE A 431 5.03 25.71 -5.42
C ILE A 431 3.64 25.89 -4.84
N MET A 432 2.80 24.84 -4.85
CA MET A 432 1.44 24.89 -4.31
C MET A 432 1.44 25.10 -2.79
N GLU A 433 2.32 24.41 -2.05
CA GLU A 433 2.50 24.62 -0.61
C GLU A 433 2.85 26.09 -0.31
N ARG A 434 3.84 26.63 -1.02
CA ARG A 434 4.25 28.03 -0.82
C ARG A 434 3.16 29.02 -1.20
N LEU A 435 2.43 28.77 -2.28
CA LEU A 435 1.35 29.61 -2.76
C LEU A 435 0.18 29.68 -1.76
N LEU A 436 -0.09 28.58 -1.09
CA LEU A 436 -1.24 28.45 -0.19
C LEU A 436 -0.87 28.57 1.30
N ASP A 437 0.40 28.84 1.63
CA ASP A 437 0.92 28.89 3.00
C ASP A 437 0.10 29.85 3.88
N GLU A 438 -0.06 31.11 3.47
CA GLU A 438 -0.85 32.11 4.20
C GLU A 438 -2.33 31.71 4.33
N ILE A 439 -2.92 31.17 3.25
CA ILE A 439 -4.33 30.76 3.23
C ILE A 439 -4.55 29.56 4.15
N SER A 440 -3.61 28.63 4.19
CA SER A 440 -3.67 27.45 5.04
C SER A 440 -3.47 27.80 6.52
N PHE A 441 -2.58 28.76 6.81
CA PHE A 441 -2.31 29.22 8.17
C PHE A 441 -3.48 30.03 8.76
N GLU A 442 -4.03 30.97 8.00
CA GLU A 442 -5.13 31.82 8.44
C GLU A 442 -6.51 31.19 8.26
N GLY A 443 -6.59 30.02 7.60
CA GLY A 443 -7.81 29.35 7.17
C GLY A 443 -8.93 29.31 8.21
N PRO A 444 -8.71 28.81 9.43
CA PRO A 444 -9.72 28.76 10.48
C PRO A 444 -10.31 30.14 10.85
N ASP A 445 -9.47 31.19 10.81
CA ASP A 445 -9.78 32.56 11.28
C ASP A 445 -10.28 33.47 10.16
N LEU A 446 -10.27 33.03 8.89
CA LEU A 446 -10.72 33.84 7.76
C LEU A 446 -12.17 34.26 7.88
N LYS A 447 -12.44 35.55 7.87
CA LYS A 447 -13.79 36.14 7.85
C LYS A 447 -14.54 35.82 6.56
N LYS A 448 -13.83 35.74 5.42
CA LYS A 448 -14.39 35.35 4.11
C LYS A 448 -13.87 33.97 3.78
N LYS A 449 -14.72 32.98 3.86
CA LYS A 449 -14.45 31.58 3.51
C LYS A 449 -14.39 31.34 1.98
N THR A 450 -13.79 32.28 1.24
CA THR A 450 -13.64 32.19 -0.22
C THR A 450 -12.28 32.74 -0.62
N ALA A 451 -11.43 31.89 -1.22
CA ALA A 451 -10.12 32.25 -1.75
C ALA A 451 -10.09 32.01 -3.27
N ARG A 452 -9.77 33.05 -4.02
CA ARG A 452 -9.62 32.98 -5.48
C ARG A 452 -8.17 33.30 -5.82
N ILE A 453 -7.51 32.34 -6.44
CA ILE A 453 -6.13 32.45 -6.91
C ILE A 453 -6.14 32.85 -8.38
N ASP A 454 -5.60 33.99 -8.70
CA ASP A 454 -5.39 34.47 -10.06
C ASP A 454 -3.89 34.61 -10.40
N GLY A 455 -3.57 34.84 -11.66
CA GLY A 455 -2.18 34.98 -12.11
C GLY A 455 -1.41 36.11 -11.43
N THR A 456 -2.11 37.17 -11.00
CA THR A 456 -1.49 38.30 -10.28
C THR A 456 -1.08 37.89 -8.87
N TYR A 457 -1.92 37.13 -8.19
CA TYR A 457 -1.62 36.57 -6.88
C TYR A 457 -0.42 35.63 -6.96
N VAL A 458 -0.40 34.73 -7.96
CA VAL A 458 0.72 33.78 -8.19
C VAL A 458 2.03 34.56 -8.38
N LYS A 459 2.04 35.56 -9.26
CA LYS A 459 3.23 36.39 -9.50
C LYS A 459 3.71 37.10 -8.25
N LYS A 460 2.80 37.63 -7.44
CA LYS A 460 3.14 38.32 -6.19
C LYS A 460 3.78 37.38 -5.17
N GLN A 461 3.15 36.22 -4.94
CA GLN A 461 3.62 35.27 -3.90
C GLN A 461 4.94 34.57 -4.30
N LEU A 462 5.18 34.40 -5.61
CA LEU A 462 6.38 33.73 -6.11
C LEU A 462 7.48 34.73 -6.53
N ALA A 463 7.23 36.04 -6.53
CA ALA A 463 8.17 37.04 -7.01
C ALA A 463 9.50 37.07 -6.24
N ASP A 464 9.46 36.82 -4.93
CA ASP A 464 10.64 36.86 -4.07
C ASP A 464 11.54 35.63 -4.30
N ILE A 465 10.97 34.51 -4.73
CA ILE A 465 11.69 33.26 -5.02
C ILE A 465 12.45 33.38 -6.36
N VAL A 466 11.89 34.13 -7.32
CA VAL A 466 12.54 34.35 -8.63
C VAL A 466 13.76 35.26 -8.50
N LYS A 467 13.75 36.22 -7.56
CA LYS A 467 14.80 37.22 -7.40
C LYS A 467 16.05 36.69 -6.71
N ASP A 468 15.88 35.67 -5.87
CA ASP A 468 16.96 35.12 -5.06
C ASP A 468 17.27 33.67 -5.46
N GLN A 469 18.29 33.50 -6.30
CA GLN A 469 18.73 32.17 -6.76
C GLN A 469 19.18 31.25 -5.63
N ASP A 470 19.66 31.80 -4.50
CA ASP A 470 20.04 31.05 -3.33
C ASP A 470 18.81 30.62 -2.53
N LEU A 471 17.80 31.47 -2.39
CA LEU A 471 16.51 31.09 -1.78
C LEU A 471 15.78 30.02 -2.58
N SER A 472 15.85 30.06 -3.91
CA SER A 472 15.21 29.03 -4.76
C SER A 472 15.80 27.62 -4.56
N ARG A 473 17.06 27.50 -4.15
CA ARG A 473 17.71 26.21 -3.83
C ARG A 473 17.34 25.66 -2.46
N TYR A 474 16.91 26.52 -1.53
CA TYR A 474 16.57 26.12 -0.14
C TYR A 474 15.07 26.00 0.10
N ILE A 475 14.24 26.71 -0.67
CA ILE A 475 12.78 26.79 -0.44
C ILE A 475 12.00 25.94 -1.45
N LEU A 476 12.57 25.64 -2.59
CA LEU A 476 11.98 24.85 -3.67
C LEU A 476 12.79 23.59 -3.97
#